data_edc59f2deda6583814238ddfd27d4e68
#
_entry.id   edc59f2deda6583814238ddfd27d4e68
#
_cell.length_a   1.000
_cell.length_b   1.000
_cell.length_c   1.000
_cell.angle_alpha   90.00
_cell.angle_beta   90.00
_cell.angle_gamma   90.00
#
_symmetry.space_group_name_H-M   'P 1'
#
loop_
_entity.id
_entity.type
_entity.pdbx_description
1 polymer ?
#
loop_
_entity_poly.entity_id
_entity_poly.type
_entity_poly.pdbx_seq_one_letter_code
_entity_poly.pdbx_strand_id
1 'polypeptide(L)'
;MTIYIVDLEAVDTRYTKEWKEHLPKQIKRATNQAVVTISGGDTPQATTPGAFLNFGGTNVYKSAQMEKIGKMFCDGKIKNGDYFLYTDAWNPTVLQLKYMAELLKVKIKIGGMWHAGSYDPQDFLGRLIGDADWVRNTERAMFDVFDHNFFATEFHIDMFTE
;
A
#
# COMPACT_ATOMS: atom_id res chain seq x y z
N MET A 1 -18.60 -7.62 -5.74
CA MET A 1 -17.39 -6.83 -5.44
C MET A 1 -16.28 -7.77 -4.96
N THR A 2 -15.09 -7.57 -5.46
CA THR A 2 -13.90 -8.25 -4.95
C THR A 2 -13.02 -7.25 -4.21
N ILE A 3 -12.48 -7.65 -3.07
CA ILE A 3 -11.51 -6.88 -2.31
C ILE A 3 -10.13 -7.44 -2.61
N TYR A 4 -9.29 -6.60 -3.22
CA TYR A 4 -7.89 -6.93 -3.52
C TYR A 4 -7.01 -6.33 -2.44
N ILE A 5 -6.25 -7.17 -1.76
CA ILE A 5 -5.29 -6.72 -0.74
C ILE A 5 -3.93 -6.62 -1.40
N VAL A 6 -3.42 -5.40 -1.51
CA VAL A 6 -2.05 -5.13 -1.96
C VAL A 6 -1.19 -5.12 -0.72
N ASP A 7 -0.53 -6.26 -0.46
CA ASP A 7 0.23 -6.45 0.76
C ASP A 7 1.66 -5.91 0.68
N LEU A 8 2.35 -5.92 1.80
CA LEU A 8 3.77 -5.64 1.87
C LEU A 8 4.51 -6.96 2.07
N GLU A 9 5.77 -7.03 1.67
CA GLU A 9 6.58 -8.23 1.88
C GLU A 9 6.65 -8.60 3.37
N ALA A 10 6.52 -9.90 3.65
CA ALA A 10 6.56 -10.40 5.01
C ALA A 10 7.99 -10.33 5.57
N VAL A 11 8.14 -9.69 6.73
CA VAL A 11 9.38 -9.62 7.49
C VAL A 11 9.08 -10.15 8.88
N ASP A 12 9.86 -11.14 9.37
CA ASP A 12 9.57 -11.84 10.62
C ASP A 12 9.48 -10.93 11.84
N THR A 13 10.21 -9.83 11.84
CA THR A 13 10.25 -8.87 12.94
C THR A 13 9.20 -7.75 12.82
N ARG A 14 8.33 -7.80 11.82
CA ARG A 14 7.32 -6.76 11.56
C ARG A 14 5.91 -7.33 11.59
N TYR A 15 4.94 -6.45 11.89
CA TYR A 15 3.51 -6.73 11.83
C TYR A 15 3.04 -7.24 10.45
N THR A 16 3.78 -6.96 9.39
CA THR A 16 3.41 -7.32 8.01
C THR A 16 3.19 -8.81 7.81
N LYS A 17 3.95 -9.66 8.51
CA LYS A 17 3.77 -11.11 8.44
C LYS A 17 2.40 -11.54 9.00
N GLU A 18 2.03 -11.03 10.17
CA GLU A 18 0.73 -11.32 10.77
C GLU A 18 -0.42 -10.83 9.90
N TRP A 19 -0.29 -9.63 9.36
CA TRP A 19 -1.32 -9.05 8.50
C TRP A 19 -1.48 -9.84 7.20
N LYS A 20 -0.38 -10.33 6.62
CA LYS A 20 -0.43 -11.15 5.44
C LYS A 20 -1.24 -12.44 5.67
N GLU A 21 -1.09 -13.05 6.85
CA GLU A 21 -1.77 -14.30 7.19
C GLU A 21 -3.20 -14.11 7.66
N HIS A 22 -3.46 -13.08 8.48
CA HIS A 22 -4.72 -12.94 9.21
C HIS A 22 -5.70 -11.93 8.60
N LEU A 23 -5.21 -10.82 8.06
CA LEU A 23 -6.06 -9.75 7.56
C LEU A 23 -7.03 -10.22 6.47
N PRO A 24 -6.61 -11.00 5.44
CA PRO A 24 -7.54 -11.46 4.41
C PRO A 24 -8.71 -12.27 4.99
N LYS A 25 -8.43 -13.12 5.97
CA LYS A 25 -9.45 -13.94 6.62
C LYS A 25 -10.43 -13.09 7.41
N GLN A 26 -9.93 -12.09 8.12
CA GLN A 26 -10.78 -11.18 8.90
C GLN A 26 -11.67 -10.33 8.01
N ILE A 27 -11.14 -9.79 6.92
CA ILE A 27 -11.90 -8.99 5.97
C ILE A 27 -13.00 -9.85 5.32
N LYS A 28 -12.68 -11.05 4.89
CA LYS A 28 -13.67 -11.95 4.30
C LYS A 28 -14.78 -12.27 5.28
N ARG A 29 -14.45 -12.53 6.55
CA ARG A 29 -15.42 -12.80 7.61
C ARG A 29 -16.32 -11.60 7.87
N ALA A 30 -15.74 -10.39 7.91
CA ALA A 30 -16.48 -9.17 8.22
C ALA A 30 -17.38 -8.69 7.07
N THR A 31 -16.95 -8.87 5.83
CA THR A 31 -17.64 -8.32 4.64
C THR A 31 -18.39 -9.35 3.83
N ASN A 32 -18.06 -10.62 3.98
CA ASN A 32 -18.57 -11.73 3.15
C ASN A 32 -18.34 -11.50 1.65
N GLN A 33 -17.30 -10.79 1.29
CA GLN A 33 -16.90 -10.53 -0.10
C GLN A 33 -15.75 -11.46 -0.51
N ALA A 34 -15.55 -11.63 -1.81
CA ALA A 34 -14.36 -12.32 -2.30
C ALA A 34 -13.12 -11.47 -1.97
N VAL A 35 -12.08 -12.12 -1.44
CA VAL A 35 -10.83 -11.46 -1.05
C VAL A 35 -9.67 -12.14 -1.77
N VAL A 36 -8.88 -11.35 -2.47
CA VAL A 36 -7.71 -11.81 -3.22
C VAL A 36 -6.50 -11.01 -2.76
N THR A 37 -5.44 -11.69 -2.36
CA THR A 37 -4.17 -11.03 -1.99
C THR A 37 -3.25 -10.95 -3.19
N ILE A 38 -2.70 -9.76 -3.43
CA ILE A 38 -1.73 -9.51 -4.49
C ILE A 38 -0.36 -9.37 -3.85
N SER A 39 0.49 -10.36 -4.04
CA SER A 39 1.83 -10.42 -3.47
C SER A 39 2.90 -10.32 -4.56
N GLY A 40 4.09 -9.83 -4.19
CA GLY A 40 5.18 -9.55 -5.13
C GLY A 40 6.26 -10.63 -5.23
N GLY A 41 6.12 -11.75 -4.51
CA GLY A 41 7.12 -12.83 -4.52
C GLY A 41 8.28 -12.58 -3.56
N ASP A 42 9.38 -13.29 -3.79
CA ASP A 42 10.56 -13.25 -2.91
C ASP A 42 11.37 -11.98 -3.12
N THR A 43 11.95 -11.48 -2.01
CA THR A 43 12.81 -10.30 -2.02
C THR A 43 14.13 -10.60 -1.30
N PRO A 44 15.20 -9.84 -1.60
CA PRO A 44 16.45 -9.95 -0.84
C PRO A 44 16.24 -9.73 0.65
N GLN A 45 16.91 -10.52 1.47
CA GLN A 45 16.77 -10.47 2.93
C GLN A 45 17.58 -9.36 3.59
N ALA A 46 18.65 -8.91 2.95
CA ALA A 46 19.52 -7.87 3.51
C ALA A 46 18.78 -6.54 3.57
N THR A 47 18.78 -5.90 4.73
CA THR A 47 18.14 -4.60 4.91
C THR A 47 19.04 -3.45 4.47
N THR A 48 18.43 -2.34 4.07
CA THR A 48 19.15 -1.09 3.88
C THR A 48 19.61 -0.57 5.25
N PRO A 49 20.88 -0.09 5.39
CA PRO A 49 21.34 0.45 6.67
C PRO A 49 20.40 1.51 7.21
N GLY A 50 20.04 1.38 8.49
CA GLY A 50 19.12 2.28 9.18
C GLY A 50 17.64 2.05 8.91
N ALA A 51 17.26 0.98 8.19
CA ALA A 51 15.89 0.65 7.85
C ALA A 51 15.55 -0.80 8.15
N PHE A 52 14.26 -1.13 8.13
CA PHE A 52 13.76 -2.49 8.32
C PHE A 52 13.75 -3.31 7.04
N LEU A 53 13.85 -2.65 5.89
CA LEU A 53 13.67 -3.25 4.58
C LEU A 53 14.89 -3.03 3.71
N ASN A 54 15.07 -3.89 2.74
CA ASN A 54 15.92 -3.61 1.60
C ASN A 54 15.12 -2.74 0.63
N PHE A 55 15.48 -1.46 0.49
CA PHE A 55 14.70 -0.54 -0.35
C PHE A 55 14.75 -0.88 -1.84
N GLY A 56 15.79 -1.52 -2.32
CA GLY A 56 15.79 -2.09 -3.67
C GLY A 56 14.80 -3.24 -3.77
N GLY A 57 14.90 -4.18 -2.81
CA GLY A 57 14.05 -5.37 -2.74
C GLY A 57 12.56 -5.05 -2.60
N THR A 58 12.21 -4.10 -1.72
CA THR A 58 10.81 -3.70 -1.56
C THR A 58 10.23 -3.12 -2.85
N ASN A 59 11.04 -2.43 -3.65
CA ASN A 59 10.58 -1.90 -4.93
C ASN A 59 10.45 -3.00 -6.00
N VAL A 60 11.29 -4.03 -5.97
CA VAL A 60 11.10 -5.23 -6.80
C VAL A 60 9.76 -5.88 -6.45
N TYR A 61 9.47 -6.04 -5.17
CA TYR A 61 8.21 -6.60 -4.70
C TYR A 61 7.00 -5.79 -5.20
N LYS A 62 7.04 -4.47 -5.00
CA LYS A 62 5.97 -3.57 -5.45
C LYS A 62 5.79 -3.57 -6.96
N SER A 63 6.88 -3.64 -7.71
CA SER A 63 6.84 -3.70 -9.17
C SER A 63 6.21 -5.01 -9.66
N ALA A 64 6.51 -6.12 -9.00
CA ALA A 64 5.90 -7.41 -9.31
C ALA A 64 4.40 -7.41 -9.03
N GLN A 65 3.98 -6.78 -7.94
CA GLN A 65 2.54 -6.58 -7.65
C GLN A 65 1.89 -5.76 -8.76
N MET A 66 2.53 -4.68 -9.21
CA MET A 66 1.99 -3.80 -10.23
C MET A 66 1.88 -4.50 -11.58
N GLU A 67 2.84 -5.35 -11.92
CA GLU A 67 2.77 -6.18 -13.11
C GLU A 67 1.55 -7.11 -13.09
N LYS A 68 1.31 -7.75 -11.95
CA LYS A 68 0.13 -8.61 -11.76
C LYS A 68 -1.16 -7.82 -11.93
N ILE A 69 -1.24 -6.64 -11.32
CA ILE A 69 -2.43 -5.77 -11.42
C ILE A 69 -2.66 -5.36 -12.87
N GLY A 70 -1.61 -4.96 -13.58
CA GLY A 70 -1.72 -4.60 -14.99
C GLY A 70 -2.26 -5.74 -15.83
N LYS A 71 -1.76 -6.97 -15.62
CA LYS A 71 -2.26 -8.16 -16.32
C LYS A 71 -3.73 -8.44 -15.99
N MET A 72 -4.13 -8.24 -14.73
CA MET A 72 -5.53 -8.42 -14.32
C MET A 72 -6.47 -7.42 -15.02
N PHE A 73 -6.04 -6.18 -15.22
CA PHE A 73 -6.79 -5.21 -16.01
C PHE A 73 -6.88 -5.65 -17.48
N CYS A 74 -5.76 -6.10 -18.06
CA CYS A 74 -5.75 -6.59 -19.45
C CYS A 74 -6.68 -7.78 -19.65
N ASP A 75 -6.76 -8.66 -18.67
CA ASP A 75 -7.62 -9.86 -18.71
C ASP A 75 -9.09 -9.57 -18.36
N GLY A 76 -9.41 -8.33 -18.04
CA GLY A 76 -10.76 -7.93 -17.67
C GLY A 76 -11.23 -8.47 -16.33
N LYS A 77 -10.32 -8.82 -15.43
CA LYS A 77 -10.65 -9.37 -14.10
C LYS A 77 -11.12 -8.29 -13.14
N ILE A 78 -10.64 -7.07 -13.29
CA ILE A 78 -11.01 -5.96 -12.43
C ILE A 78 -12.32 -5.37 -12.93
N LYS A 79 -13.29 -5.26 -12.03
CA LYS A 79 -14.64 -4.83 -12.36
C LYS A 79 -15.01 -3.56 -11.63
N ASN A 80 -15.98 -2.83 -12.16
CA ASN A 80 -16.57 -1.68 -11.47
C ASN A 80 -17.07 -2.09 -10.08
N GLY A 81 -16.73 -1.32 -9.08
CA GLY A 81 -17.09 -1.58 -7.71
C GLY A 81 -16.05 -2.38 -6.92
N ASP A 82 -15.00 -2.87 -7.57
CA ASP A 82 -13.92 -3.58 -6.86
C ASP A 82 -13.14 -2.62 -5.97
N TYR A 83 -12.57 -3.16 -4.90
CA TYR A 83 -11.86 -2.41 -3.87
C TYR A 83 -10.42 -2.90 -3.77
N PHE A 84 -9.47 -1.95 -3.73
CA PHE A 84 -8.06 -2.24 -3.49
C PHE A 84 -7.67 -1.70 -2.13
N LEU A 85 -7.19 -2.57 -1.25
CA LEU A 85 -6.71 -2.19 0.08
C LEU A 85 -5.20 -2.32 0.13
N TYR A 86 -4.51 -1.20 0.29
CA TYR A 86 -3.07 -1.15 0.53
C TYR A 86 -2.82 -1.27 2.03
N THR A 87 -2.18 -2.35 2.45
CA THR A 87 -1.88 -2.57 3.88
C THR A 87 -0.80 -1.64 4.40
N ASP A 88 -0.03 -1.04 3.49
CA ASP A 88 0.85 0.08 3.78
C ASP A 88 0.60 1.15 2.73
N ALA A 89 0.06 2.29 3.17
CA ALA A 89 -0.32 3.38 2.27
C ALA A 89 0.90 4.06 1.63
N TRP A 90 2.08 3.98 2.24
CA TRP A 90 3.28 4.53 1.63
C TRP A 90 3.79 3.64 0.50
N ASN A 91 3.06 3.66 -0.59
CA ASN A 91 3.33 2.85 -1.78
C ASN A 91 3.03 3.66 -3.04
N PRO A 92 4.06 4.21 -3.70
CA PRO A 92 3.85 5.06 -4.88
C PRO A 92 3.14 4.37 -6.04
N THR A 93 3.09 3.04 -6.07
CA THR A 93 2.35 2.32 -7.12
C THR A 93 0.86 2.59 -7.10
N VAL A 94 0.32 3.14 -6.01
CA VAL A 94 -1.10 3.54 -5.96
C VAL A 94 -1.41 4.60 -7.01
N LEU A 95 -0.45 5.45 -7.33
CA LEU A 95 -0.61 6.46 -8.39
C LEU A 95 -0.73 5.79 -9.76
N GLN A 96 0.03 4.73 -10.01
CA GLN A 96 -0.10 3.94 -11.24
C GLN A 96 -1.46 3.25 -11.32
N LEU A 97 -1.92 2.66 -10.23
CA LEU A 97 -3.24 2.03 -10.16
C LEU A 97 -4.33 3.05 -10.49
N LYS A 98 -4.25 4.23 -9.89
CA LYS A 98 -5.24 5.29 -10.09
C LYS A 98 -5.33 5.74 -11.54
N TYR A 99 -4.21 6.11 -12.15
CA TYR A 99 -4.26 6.59 -13.54
C TYR A 99 -4.68 5.48 -14.50
N MET A 100 -4.24 4.25 -14.26
CA MET A 100 -4.63 3.12 -15.10
C MET A 100 -6.14 2.87 -15.05
N ALA A 101 -6.71 2.85 -13.84
CA ALA A 101 -8.16 2.66 -13.67
C ALA A 101 -8.95 3.79 -14.33
N GLU A 102 -8.51 5.04 -14.17
CA GLU A 102 -9.16 6.19 -14.78
C GLU A 102 -9.11 6.12 -16.32
N LEU A 103 -7.95 5.81 -16.88
CA LEU A 103 -7.79 5.73 -18.35
C LEU A 103 -8.55 4.54 -18.96
N LEU A 104 -8.62 3.43 -18.24
CA LEU A 104 -9.38 2.25 -18.68
C LEU A 104 -10.85 2.33 -18.31
N LYS A 105 -11.27 3.38 -17.64
CA LYS A 105 -12.67 3.65 -17.22
C LYS A 105 -13.27 2.54 -16.37
N VAL A 106 -12.46 1.98 -15.47
CA VAL A 106 -12.91 1.02 -14.47
C VAL A 106 -13.05 1.75 -13.14
N LYS A 107 -14.24 1.76 -12.58
CA LYS A 107 -14.56 2.46 -11.33
C LYS A 107 -14.21 1.58 -10.13
N ILE A 108 -13.10 1.88 -9.50
CA ILE A 108 -12.64 1.18 -8.30
C ILE A 108 -12.60 2.14 -7.12
N LYS A 109 -12.53 1.58 -5.90
CA LYS A 109 -12.24 2.32 -4.68
C LYS A 109 -10.91 1.84 -4.13
N ILE A 110 -10.16 2.74 -3.51
CA ILE A 110 -8.83 2.44 -3.00
C ILE A 110 -8.73 2.91 -1.55
N GLY A 111 -8.31 2.01 -0.67
CA GLY A 111 -8.03 2.34 0.72
C GLY A 111 -6.57 2.11 1.06
N GLY A 112 -6.05 2.92 1.96
CA GLY A 112 -4.66 2.81 2.41
C GLY A 112 -4.55 2.95 3.92
N MET A 113 -3.72 2.11 4.52
CA MET A 113 -3.47 2.11 5.96
C MET A 113 -2.13 2.78 6.23
N TRP A 114 -2.19 3.96 6.84
CA TRP A 114 -1.00 4.74 7.18
C TRP A 114 -0.43 4.27 8.52
N HIS A 115 0.77 3.70 8.47
CA HIS A 115 1.49 3.28 9.67
C HIS A 115 2.45 4.36 10.13
N ALA A 116 3.15 4.99 9.16
CA ALA A 116 4.10 6.05 9.40
C ALA A 116 4.44 6.71 8.05
N GLY A 117 5.27 7.75 8.09
CA GLY A 117 5.69 8.45 6.88
C GLY A 117 6.71 9.53 7.23
N SER A 118 7.09 10.34 6.25
CA SER A 118 8.07 11.40 6.44
C SER A 118 7.60 12.50 7.38
N TYR A 119 6.30 12.58 7.61
CA TYR A 119 5.70 13.53 8.55
C TYR A 119 6.03 13.21 10.01
N ASP A 120 6.44 11.97 10.30
CA ASP A 120 6.83 11.54 11.65
C ASP A 120 8.35 11.50 11.76
N PRO A 121 8.98 12.42 12.54
CA PRO A 121 10.42 12.43 12.67
C PRO A 121 10.98 11.21 13.43
N GLN A 122 10.11 10.44 14.10
CA GLN A 122 10.49 9.20 14.78
C GLN A 122 10.53 8.01 13.83
N ASP A 123 9.86 8.09 12.69
CA ASP A 123 9.87 7.03 11.68
C ASP A 123 11.16 7.04 10.88
N PHE A 124 11.54 5.86 10.35
CA PHE A 124 12.77 5.76 9.56
C PHE A 124 12.70 6.59 8.26
N LEU A 125 11.54 6.76 7.66
CA LEU A 125 11.40 7.63 6.49
C LEU A 125 11.71 9.07 6.84
N GLY A 126 11.16 9.57 7.95
CA GLY A 126 11.47 10.91 8.44
C GLY A 126 12.94 11.09 8.78
N ARG A 127 13.58 10.05 9.33
CA ARG A 127 15.01 10.08 9.68
C ARG A 127 15.93 10.00 8.46
N LEU A 128 15.57 9.20 7.45
CA LEU A 128 16.42 8.98 6.28
C LEU A 128 16.25 10.03 5.19
N ILE A 129 15.02 10.46 4.94
CA ILE A 129 14.68 11.38 3.85
C ILE A 129 14.51 12.80 4.38
N GLY A 130 13.94 12.93 5.57
CA GLY A 130 13.67 14.22 6.19
C GLY A 130 12.51 14.96 5.51
N ASP A 131 12.56 16.28 5.57
CA ASP A 131 11.48 17.16 5.15
C ASP A 131 11.74 17.70 3.72
N ALA A 132 11.79 16.79 2.75
CA ALA A 132 12.00 17.15 1.36
C ALA A 132 10.66 17.41 0.65
N ASP A 133 10.65 18.41 -0.24
CA ASP A 133 9.43 18.80 -0.97
C ASP A 133 8.84 17.65 -1.79
N TRP A 134 9.69 16.86 -2.46
CA TRP A 134 9.19 15.76 -3.28
C TRP A 134 8.49 14.67 -2.43
N VAL A 135 8.95 14.45 -1.21
CA VAL A 135 8.33 13.50 -0.28
C VAL A 135 6.95 14.01 0.15
N ARG A 136 6.87 15.26 0.55
CA ARG A 136 5.60 15.88 0.94
C ARG A 136 4.60 15.87 -0.21
N ASN A 137 5.05 16.23 -1.40
CA ASN A 137 4.19 16.23 -2.59
C ASN A 137 3.73 14.82 -2.93
N THR A 138 4.61 13.82 -2.80
CA THR A 138 4.27 12.42 -3.03
C THR A 138 3.24 11.92 -2.02
N GLU A 139 3.43 12.23 -0.73
CA GLU A 139 2.49 11.82 0.31
C GLU A 139 1.11 12.47 0.12
N ARG A 140 1.07 13.74 -0.25
CA ARG A 140 -0.19 14.42 -0.57
C ARG A 140 -0.89 13.76 -1.76
N ALA A 141 -0.15 13.44 -2.81
CA ALA A 141 -0.71 12.77 -3.98
C ALA A 141 -1.28 11.40 -3.62
N MET A 142 -0.54 10.61 -2.83
CA MET A 142 -1.04 9.31 -2.36
C MET A 142 -2.28 9.47 -1.49
N PHE A 143 -2.27 10.41 -0.55
CA PHE A 143 -3.42 10.69 0.30
C PHE A 143 -4.67 11.05 -0.53
N ASP A 144 -4.49 11.89 -1.55
CA ASP A 144 -5.59 12.31 -2.42
C ASP A 144 -6.14 11.16 -3.27
N VAL A 145 -5.27 10.22 -3.66
CA VAL A 145 -5.68 9.06 -4.47
C VAL A 145 -6.49 8.06 -3.67
N PHE A 146 -6.17 7.87 -2.38
CA PHE A 146 -6.94 6.97 -1.55
C PHE A 146 -8.34 7.53 -1.27
N ASP A 147 -9.38 6.76 -1.60
CA ASP A 147 -10.76 7.10 -1.22
C ASP A 147 -10.95 7.03 0.29
N HIS A 148 -10.21 6.13 0.95
CA HIS A 148 -10.24 5.95 2.39
C HIS A 148 -8.80 5.90 2.92
N ASN A 149 -8.51 6.76 3.89
CA ASN A 149 -7.23 6.81 4.57
C ASN A 149 -7.43 6.38 6.03
N PHE A 150 -6.77 5.29 6.41
CA PHE A 150 -6.87 4.73 7.76
C PHE A 150 -5.59 5.03 8.52
N PHE A 151 -5.73 5.48 9.77
CA PHE A 151 -4.62 5.77 10.68
C PHE A 151 -4.79 4.98 11.96
N ALA A 152 -3.69 4.61 12.60
CA ALA A 152 -3.71 3.84 13.83
C ALA A 152 -4.25 4.66 15.03
N THR A 153 -3.99 5.99 15.05
CA THR A 153 -4.35 6.88 16.16
C THR A 153 -4.69 8.28 15.65
N GLU A 154 -5.45 9.04 16.47
CA GLU A 154 -5.69 10.46 16.21
C GLU A 154 -4.41 11.29 16.20
N PHE A 155 -3.43 10.91 17.03
CA PHE A 155 -2.12 11.55 17.05
C PHE A 155 -1.45 11.55 15.67
N HIS A 156 -1.48 10.43 14.97
CA HIS A 156 -0.94 10.34 13.62
C HIS A 156 -1.76 11.13 12.61
N ILE A 157 -3.07 11.16 12.77
CA ILE A 157 -3.95 11.99 11.91
C ILE A 157 -3.56 13.46 12.04
N ASP A 158 -3.46 13.96 13.26
CA ASP A 158 -3.12 15.36 13.54
C ASP A 158 -1.74 15.71 12.99
N MET A 159 -0.77 14.83 13.17
CA MET A 159 0.60 15.01 12.67
C MET A 159 0.64 15.08 11.15
N PHE A 160 -0.14 14.24 10.47
CA PHE A 160 -0.19 14.21 8.99
C PHE A 160 -0.84 15.47 8.42
N THR A 161 -1.87 16.00 9.07
CA THR A 161 -2.64 17.14 8.59
C THR A 161 -2.01 18.49 8.90
N GLU A 162 -1.02 18.54 9.78
CA GLU A 162 -0.21 19.74 10.00
C GLU A 162 0.70 19.99 8.79
#